data_209243d050455cd3a7127e716024a3cd
#
_entry.id   209243d050455cd3a7127e716024a3cd
#
_cell.length_a   1.000
_cell.length_b   1.000
_cell.length_c   1.000
_cell.angle_alpha   90.00
_cell.angle_beta   90.00
_cell.angle_gamma   90.00
#
_symmetry.space_group_name_H-M   'P 1'
#
loop_
_entity.id
_entity.type
_entity.pdbx_description
1 polymer ?
#
loop_
_entity_poly.entity_id
_entity_poly.type
_entity_poly.pdbx_seq_one_letter_code
_entity_poly.pdbx_strand_id
1 'polypeptide(L)'
;MKDETLPNGRVWPLGATCHDGGVNFALFSSGARSVTLCVFDTDGRETHRYAMNGPVNNVWHGFLPDTGTGLIYGYRVDGPYDPSRGLRYNPARLLLDPYARRLHGEFQWHESHLDRPDTQMDDNAAYMPKAVVTGVHEFDWEGDRRPNIPMCESVIYEVHVKGFTKAHPDVPTELRGTYEGMASPAAIAHLKRLGVTAVELLPVQESVSEGTLIEMGLCNYWGYNTLAFFAPDRRFARQDPVNEFRHMVKELHRHGIEVILDVVYNHTPEGDQRGPTLSWRGLDNQAYYHLSRQDPAYYANYTGTGNSVNASNYVALQMIMDSLRYWVQEMHVDGFRFDLASVLGRVALPNSNDPGRFDRYAPFFQAVRQDPALAGIKLIAEPWDAAGGGYQL
;
A
#
# COMPACT_ATOMS: atom_id res chain seq x y z
N MET A 1 29.84 4.05 8.63
CA MET A 1 29.25 5.10 9.48
C MET A 1 28.92 4.47 10.82
N LYS A 2 29.16 5.14 11.96
CA LYS A 2 28.63 4.66 13.25
C LYS A 2 27.14 5.04 13.23
N ASP A 3 26.26 4.07 13.48
CA ASP A 3 24.84 4.34 13.60
C ASP A 3 24.62 5.17 14.88
N GLU A 4 24.15 6.39 14.72
CA GLU A 4 23.72 7.24 15.84
C GLU A 4 22.32 6.75 16.30
N THR A 5 22.10 6.66 17.60
CA THR A 5 20.79 6.25 18.12
C THR A 5 19.86 7.45 18.14
N LEU A 6 18.68 7.32 17.55
CA LEU A 6 17.66 8.37 17.61
C LEU A 6 17.22 8.65 19.05
N PRO A 7 16.86 9.89 19.40
CA PRO A 7 16.04 10.17 20.57
C PRO A 7 14.78 9.30 20.60
N ASN A 8 14.25 9.07 21.81
CA ASN A 8 13.00 8.31 21.98
C ASN A 8 11.85 9.00 21.22
N GLY A 9 11.17 8.23 20.40
CA GLY A 9 9.96 8.65 19.71
C GLY A 9 8.70 8.05 20.36
N ARG A 10 7.56 8.29 19.71
CA ARG A 10 6.26 7.70 20.06
C ARG A 10 6.11 6.39 19.30
N VAL A 11 5.51 5.38 19.94
CA VAL A 11 5.19 4.08 19.30
C VAL A 11 3.96 4.15 18.38
N TRP A 12 3.27 5.27 18.38
CA TRP A 12 2.04 5.50 17.61
C TRP A 12 1.94 6.97 17.14
N PRO A 13 1.37 7.24 15.96
CA PRO A 13 0.93 6.28 14.94
C PRO A 13 2.11 5.59 14.24
N LEU A 14 1.85 4.44 13.57
CA LEU A 14 2.84 3.77 12.73
C LEU A 14 3.16 4.61 11.47
N GLY A 15 4.36 4.41 10.94
CA GLY A 15 4.89 5.20 9.83
C GLY A 15 5.64 6.45 10.30
N ALA A 16 5.81 7.42 9.39
CA ALA A 16 6.46 8.70 9.66
C ALA A 16 5.43 9.81 9.90
N THR A 17 5.56 10.54 11.02
CA THR A 17 4.63 11.60 11.41
C THR A 17 5.38 12.86 11.82
N CYS A 18 5.09 13.98 11.18
CA CYS A 18 5.65 15.30 11.55
C CYS A 18 4.99 15.80 12.84
N HIS A 19 5.78 16.20 13.81
CA HIS A 19 5.34 16.93 15.00
C HIS A 19 6.52 17.61 15.73
N ASP A 20 6.24 18.66 16.47
CA ASP A 20 7.17 19.31 17.43
C ASP A 20 8.57 19.61 16.88
N GLY A 21 8.66 20.04 15.62
CA GLY A 21 9.94 20.42 14.96
C GLY A 21 10.78 19.24 14.49
N GLY A 22 10.18 18.07 14.27
CA GLY A 22 10.85 16.89 13.76
C GLY A 22 9.89 15.86 13.17
N VAL A 23 10.40 14.67 12.96
CA VAL A 23 9.64 13.52 12.46
C VAL A 23 9.75 12.34 13.41
N ASN A 24 8.61 11.81 13.82
CA ASN A 24 8.51 10.54 14.54
C ASN A 24 8.40 9.39 13.57
N PHE A 25 9.19 8.36 13.78
CA PHE A 25 9.14 7.10 13.04
C PHE A 25 8.68 5.98 13.98
N ALA A 26 7.74 5.16 13.54
CA ALA A 26 7.27 3.99 14.27
C ALA A 26 7.04 2.83 13.30
N LEU A 27 7.71 1.70 13.55
CA LEU A 27 7.72 0.54 12.67
C LEU A 27 7.47 -0.74 13.47
N PHE A 28 6.50 -1.54 13.04
CA PHE A 28 6.27 -2.86 13.63
C PHE A 28 7.26 -3.90 13.08
N SER A 29 7.91 -4.63 14.00
CA SER A 29 8.70 -5.82 13.68
C SER A 29 8.91 -6.65 14.94
N SER A 30 8.25 -7.81 15.05
CA SER A 30 8.23 -8.60 16.30
C SER A 30 9.49 -9.46 16.50
N GLY A 31 10.10 -9.90 15.43
CA GLY A 31 11.27 -10.78 15.48
C GLY A 31 12.61 -10.09 15.19
N ALA A 32 12.60 -8.77 14.95
CA ALA A 32 13.82 -8.01 14.72
C ALA A 32 14.71 -7.96 15.97
N ARG A 33 16.04 -7.95 15.75
CA ARG A 33 17.06 -7.66 16.76
C ARG A 33 17.43 -6.19 16.79
N SER A 34 17.39 -5.54 15.62
CA SER A 34 17.58 -4.11 15.48
C SER A 34 16.90 -3.60 14.21
N VAL A 35 16.52 -2.32 14.25
CA VAL A 35 15.99 -1.59 13.10
C VAL A 35 16.82 -0.33 12.89
N THR A 36 17.22 -0.09 11.65
CA THR A 36 17.97 1.09 11.23
C THR A 36 17.08 1.93 10.30
N LEU A 37 16.88 3.19 10.64
CA LEU A 37 16.33 4.21 9.75
C LEU A 37 17.46 4.70 8.83
N CYS A 38 17.26 4.58 7.52
CA CYS A 38 18.17 5.08 6.50
C CYS A 38 17.59 6.34 5.87
N VAL A 39 18.36 7.42 5.81
CA VAL A 39 17.99 8.72 5.22
C VAL A 39 18.75 8.93 3.92
N PHE A 40 18.07 9.47 2.92
CA PHE A 40 18.58 9.65 1.57
C PHE A 40 18.49 11.12 1.13
N ASP A 41 19.38 11.50 0.21
CA ASP A 41 19.28 12.76 -0.52
C ASP A 41 18.34 12.63 -1.75
N THR A 42 18.15 13.74 -2.45
CA THR A 42 17.30 13.78 -3.66
C THR A 42 17.88 13.03 -4.85
N ASP A 43 19.16 12.68 -4.83
CA ASP A 43 19.80 11.81 -5.83
C ASP A 43 19.62 10.32 -5.47
N GLY A 44 18.97 10.01 -4.33
CA GLY A 44 18.75 8.65 -3.84
C GLY A 44 19.98 8.02 -3.17
N ARG A 45 20.99 8.81 -2.81
CA ARG A 45 22.18 8.34 -2.08
C ARG A 45 21.90 8.35 -0.59
N GLU A 46 22.27 7.28 0.09
CA GLU A 46 22.14 7.15 1.53
C GLU A 46 23.12 8.10 2.23
N THR A 47 22.60 9.03 3.04
CA THR A 47 23.37 10.07 3.72
C THR A 47 23.61 9.75 5.18
N HIS A 48 22.60 9.17 5.89
CA HIS A 48 22.68 8.87 7.32
C HIS A 48 22.00 7.55 7.65
N ARG A 49 22.46 6.94 8.73
CA ARG A 49 21.83 5.78 9.38
C ARG A 49 21.64 6.07 10.85
N TYR A 50 20.45 5.73 11.33
CA TYR A 50 20.09 5.90 12.74
C TYR A 50 19.54 4.61 13.29
N ALA A 51 20.08 4.16 14.44
CA ALA A 51 19.48 3.06 15.18
C ALA A 51 18.17 3.51 15.84
N MET A 52 17.11 2.76 15.65
CA MET A 52 15.82 3.00 16.30
C MET A 52 15.79 2.38 17.70
N ASN A 53 14.97 2.95 18.59
CA ASN A 53 14.74 2.45 19.93
C ASN A 53 13.65 1.38 19.94
N GLY A 54 13.67 0.53 20.96
CA GLY A 54 12.62 -0.47 21.15
C GLY A 54 13.12 -1.91 21.20
N PRO A 55 12.24 -2.90 20.98
CA PRO A 55 10.82 -2.70 20.69
C PRO A 55 9.97 -2.44 21.96
N VAL A 56 8.93 -1.63 21.79
CA VAL A 56 7.84 -1.50 22.77
C VAL A 56 6.57 -2.06 22.10
N ASN A 57 6.02 -3.15 22.63
CA ASN A 57 4.93 -3.90 22.00
C ASN A 57 5.22 -4.27 20.54
N ASN A 58 6.43 -4.71 20.25
CA ASN A 58 6.94 -5.05 18.92
C ASN A 58 7.06 -3.84 17.95
N VAL A 59 6.94 -2.61 18.44
CA VAL A 59 7.13 -1.39 17.66
C VAL A 59 8.50 -0.77 17.98
N TRP A 60 9.28 -0.57 16.93
CA TRP A 60 10.53 0.18 16.93
C TRP A 60 10.22 1.66 16.65
N HIS A 61 10.85 2.58 17.36
CA HIS A 61 10.49 3.99 17.28
C HIS A 61 11.70 4.89 17.44
N GLY A 62 11.57 6.12 16.93
CA GLY A 62 12.61 7.15 17.09
C GLY A 62 12.08 8.50 16.63
N PHE A 63 12.62 9.55 17.19
CA PHE A 63 12.32 10.93 16.81
C PHE A 63 13.56 11.56 16.16
N LEU A 64 13.43 12.06 14.94
CA LEU A 64 14.49 12.78 14.25
C LEU A 64 14.19 14.27 14.31
N PRO A 65 14.90 15.05 15.13
CA PRO A 65 14.69 16.49 15.28
C PRO A 65 15.16 17.25 14.06
N ASP A 66 14.71 18.50 13.92
CA ASP A 66 15.12 19.47 12.88
C ASP A 66 14.89 18.96 11.46
N THR A 67 13.91 18.09 11.28
CA THR A 67 13.50 17.52 9.99
C THR A 67 11.99 17.63 9.80
N GLY A 68 11.51 17.40 8.57
CA GLY A 68 10.09 17.56 8.26
C GLY A 68 9.68 16.92 6.94
N THR A 69 8.65 17.48 6.34
CA THR A 69 8.15 17.04 5.03
C THR A 69 9.23 17.08 3.96
N GLY A 70 9.20 16.09 3.06
CA GLY A 70 10.19 15.93 2.00
C GLY A 70 11.40 15.08 2.39
N LEU A 71 11.58 14.70 3.68
CA LEU A 71 12.62 13.77 4.08
C LEU A 71 12.42 12.42 3.39
N ILE A 72 13.48 11.90 2.77
CA ILE A 72 13.48 10.65 2.03
C ILE A 72 14.09 9.56 2.90
N TYR A 73 13.41 8.44 3.09
CA TYR A 73 13.84 7.40 4.02
C TYR A 73 13.42 5.98 3.62
N GLY A 74 14.00 5.02 4.30
CA GLY A 74 13.64 3.59 4.30
C GLY A 74 14.19 2.89 5.52
N TYR A 75 13.97 1.58 5.64
CA TYR A 75 14.41 0.82 6.80
C TYR A 75 15.31 -0.33 6.41
N ARG A 76 16.23 -0.69 7.32
CA ARG A 76 16.93 -1.98 7.30
C ARG A 76 16.66 -2.69 8.62
N VAL A 77 16.36 -3.98 8.55
CA VAL A 77 15.98 -4.76 9.71
C VAL A 77 16.91 -5.96 9.85
N ASP A 78 17.60 -6.04 10.98
CA ASP A 78 18.38 -7.23 11.34
C ASP A 78 17.55 -8.15 12.24
N GLY A 79 17.70 -9.45 12.02
CA GLY A 79 17.00 -10.48 12.76
C GLY A 79 17.39 -11.87 12.26
N PRO A 80 16.71 -12.92 12.72
CA PRO A 80 17.02 -14.27 12.28
C PRO A 80 16.60 -14.48 10.83
N TYR A 81 17.51 -15.04 10.02
CA TYR A 81 17.22 -15.52 8.68
C TYR A 81 17.12 -17.05 8.71
N ASP A 82 15.92 -17.57 8.77
CA ASP A 82 15.61 -19.00 8.77
C ASP A 82 14.27 -19.23 8.00
N PRO A 83 14.35 -19.33 6.67
CA PRO A 83 13.16 -19.54 5.84
C PRO A 83 12.32 -20.76 6.24
N SER A 84 12.94 -21.83 6.76
CA SER A 84 12.22 -23.03 7.20
C SER A 84 11.25 -22.75 8.36
N ARG A 85 11.50 -21.68 9.09
CA ARG A 85 10.63 -21.16 10.15
C ARG A 85 9.82 -19.93 9.71
N GLY A 86 9.90 -19.53 8.45
CA GLY A 86 9.24 -18.33 7.93
C GLY A 86 9.91 -17.02 8.31
N LEU A 87 11.15 -17.03 8.79
CA LEU A 87 11.92 -15.86 9.21
C LEU A 87 12.83 -15.40 8.08
N ARG A 88 12.70 -14.14 7.64
CA ARG A 88 13.37 -13.62 6.44
C ARG A 88 14.00 -12.23 6.65
N TYR A 89 14.51 -11.95 7.85
CA TYR A 89 15.19 -10.69 8.15
C TYR A 89 16.54 -10.63 7.43
N ASN A 90 16.80 -9.53 6.71
CA ASN A 90 18.06 -9.35 6.00
C ASN A 90 18.46 -7.87 5.99
N PRO A 91 19.46 -7.44 6.79
CA PRO A 91 19.88 -6.04 6.88
C PRO A 91 20.51 -5.49 5.59
N ALA A 92 20.86 -6.34 4.63
CA ALA A 92 21.32 -5.90 3.30
C ALA A 92 20.16 -5.32 2.47
N ARG A 93 18.89 -5.62 2.81
CA ARG A 93 17.72 -5.11 2.10
C ARG A 93 17.28 -3.78 2.65
N LEU A 94 17.20 -2.76 1.79
CA LEU A 94 16.41 -1.56 2.07
C LEU A 94 14.94 -1.93 1.89
N LEU A 95 14.14 -1.68 2.91
CA LEU A 95 12.72 -1.99 2.96
C LEU A 95 11.90 -0.69 2.93
N LEU A 96 10.83 -0.71 2.14
CA LEU A 96 9.87 0.38 2.11
C LEU A 96 9.01 0.37 3.37
N ASP A 97 8.70 1.55 3.90
CA ASP A 97 7.72 1.70 4.98
C ASP A 97 6.33 1.28 4.47
N PRO A 98 5.63 0.33 5.13
CA PRO A 98 4.26 -0.03 4.78
C PRO A 98 3.26 1.14 4.83
N TYR A 99 3.58 2.19 5.59
CA TYR A 99 2.78 3.41 5.75
C TYR A 99 3.23 4.56 4.85
N ALA A 100 4.08 4.31 3.85
CA ALA A 100 4.55 5.33 2.92
C ALA A 100 3.39 5.93 2.12
N ARG A 101 3.20 7.26 2.22
CA ARG A 101 2.14 8.02 1.53
C ARG A 101 2.61 8.66 0.21
N ARG A 102 3.91 8.72 0.01
CA ARG A 102 4.57 9.21 -1.20
C ARG A 102 5.90 8.51 -1.37
N LEU A 103 6.28 8.24 -2.61
CA LEU A 103 7.55 7.58 -2.93
C LEU A 103 8.47 8.50 -3.73
N HIS A 104 9.78 8.30 -3.55
CA HIS A 104 10.86 8.90 -4.31
C HIS A 104 11.67 7.83 -5.02
N GLY A 105 12.05 8.08 -6.28
CA GLY A 105 12.75 7.10 -7.12
C GLY A 105 11.81 6.01 -7.66
N GLU A 106 12.23 5.25 -8.64
CA GLU A 106 11.45 4.18 -9.25
C GLU A 106 11.90 2.81 -8.77
N PHE A 107 10.97 1.86 -8.72
CA PHE A 107 11.32 0.46 -8.55
C PHE A 107 11.96 -0.07 -9.83
N GLN A 108 13.13 -0.69 -9.70
CA GLN A 108 13.81 -1.35 -10.81
C GLN A 108 14.07 -2.80 -10.43
N TRP A 109 13.64 -3.75 -11.26
CA TRP A 109 13.97 -5.14 -11.03
C TRP A 109 15.47 -5.39 -11.06
N HIS A 110 15.96 -5.99 -9.98
CA HIS A 110 17.37 -6.37 -9.83
C HIS A 110 17.48 -7.61 -8.94
N GLU A 111 18.50 -8.43 -9.17
CA GLU A 111 18.71 -9.67 -8.39
C GLU A 111 18.95 -9.42 -6.91
N SER A 112 19.47 -8.24 -6.55
CA SER A 112 19.64 -7.85 -5.14
C SER A 112 18.33 -7.75 -4.34
N HIS A 113 17.17 -7.82 -4.96
CA HIS A 113 15.88 -7.94 -4.24
C HIS A 113 15.61 -9.37 -3.77
N LEU A 114 16.30 -10.36 -4.33
CA LEU A 114 16.01 -11.77 -4.10
C LEU A 114 16.89 -12.32 -3.00
N ASP A 115 16.31 -13.06 -2.07
CA ASP A 115 17.03 -13.71 -0.96
C ASP A 115 17.56 -15.09 -1.38
N ARG A 116 18.49 -15.10 -2.34
CA ARG A 116 19.23 -16.29 -2.77
C ARG A 116 20.59 -16.34 -2.06
N PRO A 117 21.24 -17.52 -1.94
CA PRO A 117 22.57 -17.62 -1.31
C PRO A 117 23.64 -16.73 -1.95
N ASP A 118 23.58 -16.53 -3.26
CA ASP A 118 24.51 -15.72 -4.03
C ASP A 118 24.23 -14.20 -3.97
N THR A 119 22.99 -13.80 -3.69
CA THR A 119 22.59 -12.38 -3.60
C THR A 119 22.28 -11.91 -2.19
N GLN A 120 22.35 -12.78 -1.17
CA GLN A 120 21.91 -12.47 0.19
C GLN A 120 22.60 -11.24 0.80
N MET A 121 23.83 -10.96 0.43
CA MET A 121 24.60 -9.81 0.94
C MET A 121 24.55 -8.57 0.05
N ASP A 122 23.83 -8.63 -1.08
CA ASP A 122 23.76 -7.52 -2.02
C ASP A 122 22.81 -6.42 -1.51
N ASP A 123 23.23 -5.17 -1.63
CA ASP A 123 22.42 -4.02 -1.30
C ASP A 123 21.46 -3.68 -2.44
N ASN A 124 20.17 -3.64 -2.16
CA ASN A 124 19.14 -3.32 -3.15
C ASN A 124 18.77 -1.83 -3.17
N ALA A 125 19.36 -0.98 -2.33
CA ALA A 125 18.92 0.42 -2.15
C ALA A 125 18.93 1.24 -3.44
N ALA A 126 19.86 0.97 -4.36
CA ALA A 126 19.93 1.67 -5.64
C ALA A 126 18.70 1.43 -6.54
N TYR A 127 18.01 0.31 -6.35
CA TYR A 127 16.91 -0.16 -7.20
C TYR A 127 15.54 -0.07 -6.52
N MET A 128 15.51 0.38 -5.24
CA MET A 128 14.30 0.54 -4.44
C MET A 128 13.79 1.98 -4.47
N PRO A 129 12.48 2.22 -4.60
CA PRO A 129 11.91 3.49 -4.21
C PRO A 129 12.05 3.68 -2.69
N LYS A 130 12.06 4.92 -2.25
CA LYS A 130 12.16 5.31 -0.84
C LYS A 130 10.87 6.02 -0.44
N ALA A 131 10.49 5.89 0.82
CA ALA A 131 9.38 6.64 1.38
C ALA A 131 9.74 8.13 1.51
N VAL A 132 8.75 8.99 1.35
CA VAL A 132 8.90 10.45 1.57
C VAL A 132 7.95 10.87 2.68
N VAL A 133 8.47 11.58 3.66
CA VAL A 133 7.64 12.16 4.73
C VAL A 133 6.70 13.21 4.13
N THR A 134 5.42 13.06 4.39
CA THR A 134 4.36 13.99 3.96
C THR A 134 3.80 14.76 5.14
N GLY A 135 3.41 16.01 4.91
CA GLY A 135 2.69 16.80 5.90
C GLY A 135 1.22 16.44 5.99
N VAL A 136 0.61 16.82 7.12
CA VAL A 136 -0.84 16.79 7.30
C VAL A 136 -1.37 18.17 6.92
N HIS A 137 -2.45 18.26 6.13
CA HIS A 137 -3.11 19.53 5.73
C HIS A 137 -2.42 20.40 4.67
N GLU A 138 -1.66 19.80 3.75
CA GLU A 138 -1.05 20.55 2.63
C GLU A 138 -2.00 20.83 1.45
N PHE A 139 -3.27 20.40 1.52
CA PHE A 139 -4.25 20.55 0.44
C PHE A 139 -5.51 21.27 0.93
N ASP A 140 -5.92 22.30 0.19
CA ASP A 140 -7.17 23.01 0.46
C ASP A 140 -8.36 22.34 -0.25
N TRP A 141 -9.20 21.69 0.51
CA TRP A 141 -10.42 21.07 0.03
C TRP A 141 -11.55 22.06 -0.30
N GLU A 142 -11.40 23.38 0.04
CA GLU A 142 -12.38 24.43 -0.26
C GLU A 142 -13.81 24.06 0.16
N GLY A 143 -13.95 23.35 1.27
CA GLY A 143 -15.26 22.90 1.76
C GLY A 143 -15.89 21.77 0.97
N ASP A 144 -15.08 20.93 0.33
CA ASP A 144 -15.50 19.72 -0.37
C ASP A 144 -16.53 18.89 0.40
N ARG A 145 -17.52 18.35 -0.31
CA ARG A 145 -18.57 17.51 0.27
C ARG A 145 -18.81 16.30 -0.61
N ARG A 146 -18.80 15.14 0.00
CA ARG A 146 -19.19 13.89 -0.66
C ARG A 146 -20.61 13.99 -1.22
N PRO A 147 -20.86 13.49 -2.44
CA PRO A 147 -22.20 13.45 -3.03
C PRO A 147 -23.20 12.59 -2.23
N ASN A 148 -22.74 11.55 -1.55
CA ASN A 148 -23.53 10.61 -0.73
C ASN A 148 -24.77 10.05 -1.46
N ILE A 149 -24.59 9.58 -2.69
CA ILE A 149 -25.67 9.03 -3.51
C ILE A 149 -26.06 7.66 -2.96
N PRO A 150 -27.36 7.39 -2.71
CA PRO A 150 -27.79 6.08 -2.27
C PRO A 150 -27.35 4.95 -3.22
N MET A 151 -26.97 3.78 -2.69
CA MET A 151 -26.51 2.66 -3.52
C MET A 151 -27.55 2.25 -4.58
N CYS A 152 -28.84 2.31 -4.26
CA CYS A 152 -29.94 1.99 -5.21
C CYS A 152 -30.10 3.00 -6.35
N GLU A 153 -29.48 4.18 -6.24
CA GLU A 153 -29.49 5.24 -7.26
C GLU A 153 -28.13 5.37 -7.96
N SER A 154 -27.15 4.57 -7.55
CA SER A 154 -25.78 4.64 -8.06
C SER A 154 -25.66 3.98 -9.43
N VAL A 155 -25.03 4.70 -10.35
CA VAL A 155 -24.53 4.18 -11.64
C VAL A 155 -23.03 4.22 -11.58
N ILE A 156 -22.42 3.06 -11.34
CA ILE A 156 -20.97 2.90 -11.16
C ILE A 156 -20.34 2.60 -12.51
N TYR A 157 -19.28 3.33 -12.87
CA TYR A 157 -18.51 3.14 -14.07
C TYR A 157 -17.07 2.78 -13.73
N GLU A 158 -16.70 1.53 -13.98
CA GLU A 158 -15.32 1.06 -13.79
C GLU A 158 -14.42 1.67 -14.86
N VAL A 159 -13.29 2.24 -14.44
CA VAL A 159 -12.42 3.00 -15.33
C VAL A 159 -10.95 2.96 -14.92
N HIS A 160 -10.07 2.83 -15.88
CA HIS A 160 -8.63 2.95 -15.69
C HIS A 160 -8.20 4.42 -15.90
N VAL A 161 -7.55 5.06 -14.93
CA VAL A 161 -7.16 6.48 -14.99
C VAL A 161 -6.44 6.82 -16.30
N LYS A 162 -5.41 6.06 -16.67
CA LYS A 162 -4.68 6.28 -17.91
C LYS A 162 -5.53 5.96 -19.14
N GLY A 163 -6.22 4.82 -19.13
CA GLY A 163 -6.98 4.34 -20.30
C GLY A 163 -8.11 5.27 -20.68
N PHE A 164 -8.80 5.85 -19.72
CA PHE A 164 -9.99 6.66 -19.93
C PHE A 164 -9.71 7.93 -20.75
N THR A 165 -8.63 8.62 -20.48
CA THR A 165 -8.34 9.91 -21.13
C THR A 165 -7.20 9.88 -22.13
N LYS A 166 -6.40 8.80 -22.20
CA LYS A 166 -5.19 8.73 -23.05
C LYS A 166 -5.43 9.02 -24.52
N ALA A 167 -6.54 8.57 -25.06
CA ALA A 167 -6.93 8.78 -26.46
C ALA A 167 -8.08 9.80 -26.61
N HIS A 168 -8.49 10.49 -25.54
CA HIS A 168 -9.63 11.41 -25.59
C HIS A 168 -9.27 12.67 -26.36
N PRO A 169 -9.99 13.01 -27.47
CA PRO A 169 -9.59 14.11 -28.37
C PRO A 169 -9.65 15.49 -27.68
N ASP A 170 -10.66 15.69 -26.82
CA ASP A 170 -10.94 16.99 -26.20
C ASP A 170 -10.21 17.20 -24.84
N VAL A 171 -9.47 16.20 -24.35
CA VAL A 171 -8.60 16.37 -23.19
C VAL A 171 -7.26 16.93 -23.64
N PRO A 172 -6.73 18.00 -23.00
CA PRO A 172 -5.41 18.53 -23.33
C PRO A 172 -4.34 17.43 -23.31
N THR A 173 -3.47 17.42 -24.30
CA THR A 173 -2.51 16.32 -24.52
C THR A 173 -1.64 16.06 -23.31
N GLU A 174 -1.23 17.09 -22.60
CA GLU A 174 -0.39 17.05 -21.40
C GLU A 174 -1.10 16.47 -20.17
N LEU A 175 -2.46 16.44 -20.18
CA LEU A 175 -3.27 15.87 -19.09
C LEU A 175 -3.72 14.45 -19.39
N ARG A 176 -3.58 13.97 -20.61
CA ARG A 176 -4.08 12.66 -21.03
C ARG A 176 -3.43 11.52 -20.25
N GLY A 177 -4.26 10.69 -19.66
CA GLY A 177 -3.81 9.51 -18.90
C GLY A 177 -3.37 9.81 -17.48
N THR A 178 -3.75 10.97 -16.94
CA THR A 178 -3.40 11.40 -15.58
C THR A 178 -4.64 11.66 -14.70
N TYR A 179 -4.44 11.84 -13.39
CA TYR A 179 -5.49 12.30 -12.47
C TYR A 179 -6.13 13.62 -12.94
N GLU A 180 -5.31 14.57 -13.38
CA GLU A 180 -5.77 15.84 -13.94
C GLU A 180 -6.59 15.64 -15.23
N GLY A 181 -6.27 14.63 -16.04
CA GLY A 181 -7.06 14.25 -17.19
C GLY A 181 -8.45 13.76 -16.82
N MET A 182 -8.57 12.97 -15.73
CA MET A 182 -9.86 12.54 -15.18
C MET A 182 -10.70 13.71 -14.66
N ALA A 183 -10.05 14.72 -14.07
CA ALA A 183 -10.66 15.95 -13.57
C ALA A 183 -11.02 16.96 -14.69
N SER A 184 -10.62 16.69 -15.95
CA SER A 184 -10.85 17.63 -17.05
C SER A 184 -12.33 17.81 -17.38
N PRO A 185 -12.77 19.02 -17.81
CA PRO A 185 -14.17 19.26 -18.19
C PRO A 185 -14.69 18.27 -19.23
N ALA A 186 -13.86 17.86 -20.19
CA ALA A 186 -14.24 16.91 -21.24
C ALA A 186 -14.54 15.50 -20.69
N ALA A 187 -13.70 15.00 -19.78
CA ALA A 187 -13.90 13.72 -19.12
C ALA A 187 -15.16 13.73 -18.24
N ILE A 188 -15.33 14.77 -17.43
CA ILE A 188 -16.50 14.95 -16.57
C ILE A 188 -17.79 15.07 -17.39
N ALA A 189 -17.78 15.86 -18.47
CA ALA A 189 -18.94 15.99 -19.36
C ALA A 189 -19.36 14.66 -20.00
N HIS A 190 -18.38 13.80 -20.32
CA HIS A 190 -18.65 12.45 -20.82
C HIS A 190 -19.35 11.59 -19.75
N LEU A 191 -18.84 11.53 -18.54
CA LEU A 191 -19.44 10.80 -17.41
C LEU A 191 -20.86 11.28 -17.11
N LYS A 192 -21.07 12.60 -17.04
CA LYS A 192 -22.39 13.20 -16.82
C LYS A 192 -23.40 12.85 -17.92
N ARG A 193 -22.97 12.86 -19.19
CA ARG A 193 -23.83 12.48 -20.33
C ARG A 193 -24.28 11.02 -20.26
N LEU A 194 -23.47 10.14 -19.71
CA LEU A 194 -23.81 8.73 -19.47
C LEU A 194 -24.67 8.52 -18.22
N GLY A 195 -24.87 9.56 -17.39
CA GLY A 195 -25.60 9.45 -16.13
C GLY A 195 -24.79 8.75 -15.03
N VAL A 196 -23.46 8.69 -15.16
CA VAL A 196 -22.56 8.11 -14.15
C VAL A 196 -22.63 8.93 -12.88
N THR A 197 -22.80 8.27 -11.75
CA THR A 197 -22.82 8.86 -10.41
C THR A 197 -21.61 8.49 -9.57
N ALA A 198 -20.87 7.46 -9.93
CA ALA A 198 -19.62 7.07 -9.29
C ALA A 198 -18.65 6.49 -10.33
N VAL A 199 -17.38 6.87 -10.23
CA VAL A 199 -16.30 6.17 -10.92
C VAL A 199 -15.65 5.18 -9.98
N GLU A 200 -15.49 3.93 -10.43
CA GLU A 200 -14.67 2.93 -9.76
C GLU A 200 -13.33 2.87 -10.47
N LEU A 201 -12.30 3.37 -9.81
CA LEU A 201 -10.97 3.44 -10.37
C LEU A 201 -10.25 2.09 -10.21
N LEU A 202 -9.81 1.47 -11.32
CA LEU A 202 -8.85 0.38 -11.24
C LEU A 202 -7.66 0.82 -10.35
N PRO A 203 -6.88 -0.12 -9.77
CA PRO A 203 -5.96 0.20 -8.71
C PRO A 203 -5.11 1.45 -8.96
N VAL A 204 -5.21 2.40 -8.06
CA VAL A 204 -4.47 3.68 -8.05
C VAL A 204 -3.47 3.77 -6.92
N GLN A 205 -3.35 2.75 -6.11
CA GLN A 205 -2.26 2.61 -5.14
C GLN A 205 -0.97 2.29 -5.88
N GLU A 206 0.16 2.85 -5.43
CA GLU A 206 1.47 2.67 -6.07
C GLU A 206 1.77 1.18 -6.29
N SER A 207 2.01 0.79 -7.52
CA SER A 207 2.18 -0.60 -7.94
C SER A 207 3.44 -0.80 -8.77
N VAL A 208 3.87 -2.06 -8.88
CA VAL A 208 5.05 -2.45 -9.66
C VAL A 208 4.71 -3.52 -10.66
N SER A 209 5.48 -3.57 -11.75
CA SER A 209 5.36 -4.66 -12.72
C SER A 209 6.10 -5.90 -12.24
N GLU A 210 5.58 -7.06 -12.56
CA GLU A 210 6.22 -8.35 -12.31
C GLU A 210 7.48 -8.50 -13.17
N GLY A 211 8.49 -9.19 -12.63
CA GLY A 211 9.75 -9.41 -13.35
C GLY A 211 9.57 -10.07 -14.72
N THR A 212 8.66 -11.02 -14.82
CA THR A 212 8.33 -11.71 -16.07
C THR A 212 7.74 -10.77 -17.14
N LEU A 213 6.95 -9.76 -16.74
CA LEU A 213 6.45 -8.75 -17.68
C LEU A 213 7.59 -7.85 -18.16
N ILE A 214 8.48 -7.44 -17.25
CA ILE A 214 9.64 -6.61 -17.59
C ILE A 214 10.58 -7.33 -18.57
N GLU A 215 10.85 -8.63 -18.35
CA GLU A 215 11.64 -9.46 -19.26
C GLU A 215 11.03 -9.54 -20.67
N MET A 216 9.70 -9.47 -20.80
CA MET A 216 8.98 -9.42 -22.06
C MET A 216 8.85 -8.01 -22.66
N GLY A 217 9.43 -6.97 -22.01
CA GLY A 217 9.27 -5.57 -22.42
C GLY A 217 7.88 -5.00 -22.19
N LEU A 218 7.09 -5.62 -21.27
CA LEU A 218 5.74 -5.23 -20.90
C LEU A 218 5.73 -4.58 -19.51
N CYS A 219 4.59 -3.98 -19.18
CA CYS A 219 4.34 -3.46 -17.82
C CYS A 219 2.98 -3.94 -17.31
N ASN A 220 2.82 -4.00 -15.99
CA ASN A 220 1.53 -4.21 -15.37
C ASN A 220 0.67 -2.96 -15.58
N TYR A 221 -0.28 -3.06 -16.51
CA TYR A 221 -1.14 -1.94 -16.89
C TYR A 221 -2.23 -1.68 -15.86
N TRP A 222 -2.84 -2.73 -15.30
CA TRP A 222 -4.01 -2.61 -14.45
C TRP A 222 -3.70 -2.19 -13.02
N GLY A 223 -2.49 -2.47 -12.52
CA GLY A 223 -2.08 -2.07 -11.18
C GLY A 223 -2.36 -3.07 -10.06
N TYR A 224 -2.85 -4.28 -10.36
CA TYR A 224 -3.11 -5.33 -9.34
C TYR A 224 -1.82 -5.97 -8.81
N ASN A 225 -0.84 -5.14 -8.43
CA ASN A 225 0.43 -5.57 -7.83
C ASN A 225 0.98 -4.46 -6.92
N THR A 226 0.23 -4.14 -5.87
CA THR A 226 0.39 -2.96 -5.03
C THR A 226 1.61 -3.04 -4.13
N LEU A 227 2.52 -2.07 -4.25
CA LEU A 227 3.72 -1.91 -3.42
C LEU A 227 3.49 -1.03 -2.19
N ALA A 228 2.61 -0.03 -2.27
CA ALA A 228 2.36 0.90 -1.17
C ALA A 228 0.87 1.20 -1.02
N PHE A 229 0.27 0.76 0.09
CA PHE A 229 -1.18 0.86 0.33
C PHE A 229 -1.69 2.28 0.61
N PHE A 230 -0.79 3.23 0.90
CA PHE A 230 -1.16 4.61 1.24
C PHE A 230 -0.76 5.62 0.17
N ALA A 231 0.03 5.23 -0.84
CA ALA A 231 0.55 6.16 -1.84
C ALA A 231 -0.26 6.08 -3.14
N PRO A 232 -0.75 7.22 -3.68
CA PRO A 232 -1.27 7.27 -5.05
C PRO A 232 -0.18 6.96 -6.07
N ASP A 233 -0.52 6.18 -7.09
CA ASP A 233 0.42 5.77 -8.12
C ASP A 233 0.88 6.96 -8.97
N ARG A 234 2.17 7.25 -8.93
CA ARG A 234 2.80 8.37 -9.65
C ARG A 234 2.77 8.22 -11.16
N ARG A 235 2.51 7.03 -11.71
CA ARG A 235 2.35 6.83 -13.16
C ARG A 235 1.16 7.59 -13.73
N PHE A 236 0.21 7.99 -12.87
CA PHE A 236 -0.97 8.77 -13.22
C PHE A 236 -0.87 10.24 -12.81
N ALA A 237 0.28 10.68 -12.32
CA ALA A 237 0.54 12.07 -11.95
C ALA A 237 1.56 12.72 -12.89
N ARG A 238 1.55 14.04 -12.92
CA ARG A 238 2.52 14.85 -13.64
C ARG A 238 3.69 15.28 -12.75
N GLN A 239 3.40 15.63 -11.51
CA GLN A 239 4.38 16.15 -10.55
C GLN A 239 4.14 15.67 -9.12
N ASP A 240 2.94 15.88 -8.60
CA ASP A 240 2.56 15.55 -7.23
C ASP A 240 1.38 14.59 -7.18
N PRO A 241 1.63 13.28 -7.07
CA PRO A 241 0.56 12.28 -7.12
C PRO A 241 -0.48 12.44 -6.02
N VAL A 242 -0.08 12.92 -4.84
CA VAL A 242 -1.00 13.09 -3.70
C VAL A 242 -1.97 14.24 -3.96
N ASN A 243 -1.44 15.41 -4.34
CA ASN A 243 -2.29 16.59 -4.54
C ASN A 243 -3.07 16.53 -5.87
N GLU A 244 -2.51 15.92 -6.92
CA GLU A 244 -3.24 15.70 -8.18
C GLU A 244 -4.40 14.71 -7.99
N PHE A 245 -4.22 13.66 -7.19
CA PHE A 245 -5.31 12.75 -6.83
C PHE A 245 -6.41 13.48 -6.03
N ARG A 246 -6.04 14.25 -5.00
CA ARG A 246 -6.98 15.07 -4.21
C ARG A 246 -7.75 16.06 -5.08
N HIS A 247 -7.08 16.71 -6.02
CA HIS A 247 -7.72 17.61 -6.96
C HIS A 247 -8.74 16.89 -7.85
N MET A 248 -8.40 15.71 -8.35
CA MET A 248 -9.33 14.87 -9.11
C MET A 248 -10.59 14.54 -8.31
N VAL A 249 -10.44 14.09 -7.07
CA VAL A 249 -11.58 13.77 -6.20
C VAL A 249 -12.45 15.02 -5.98
N LYS A 250 -11.84 16.15 -5.61
CA LYS A 250 -12.55 17.43 -5.41
C LYS A 250 -13.35 17.86 -6.65
N GLU A 251 -12.75 17.77 -7.84
CA GLU A 251 -13.45 18.14 -9.07
C GLU A 251 -14.61 17.17 -9.42
N LEU A 252 -14.43 15.88 -9.23
CA LEU A 252 -15.50 14.90 -9.41
C LEU A 252 -16.67 15.15 -8.45
N HIS A 253 -16.39 15.40 -7.17
CA HIS A 253 -17.41 15.76 -6.15
C HIS A 253 -18.18 17.02 -6.52
N ARG A 254 -17.52 18.08 -7.00
CA ARG A 254 -18.19 19.31 -7.49
C ARG A 254 -19.24 19.05 -8.56
N HIS A 255 -19.05 17.96 -9.31
CA HIS A 255 -19.97 17.56 -10.38
C HIS A 255 -20.92 16.43 -9.98
N GLY A 256 -20.97 16.08 -8.69
CA GLY A 256 -21.84 15.04 -8.14
C GLY A 256 -21.44 13.63 -8.56
N ILE A 257 -20.16 13.37 -8.72
CA ILE A 257 -19.59 12.05 -9.06
C ILE A 257 -18.74 11.58 -7.90
N GLU A 258 -19.09 10.44 -7.33
CA GLU A 258 -18.32 9.76 -6.27
C GLU A 258 -17.10 9.04 -6.82
N VAL A 259 -16.11 8.80 -5.96
CA VAL A 259 -14.89 8.07 -6.29
C VAL A 259 -14.78 6.81 -5.45
N ILE A 260 -14.79 5.66 -6.08
CA ILE A 260 -14.60 4.34 -5.49
C ILE A 260 -13.23 3.82 -5.91
N LEU A 261 -12.46 3.28 -4.99
CA LEU A 261 -11.16 2.67 -5.29
C LEU A 261 -11.26 1.15 -5.34
N ASP A 262 -10.71 0.56 -6.41
CA ASP A 262 -10.38 -0.85 -6.41
C ASP A 262 -9.08 -1.05 -5.64
N VAL A 263 -9.13 -1.81 -4.53
CA VAL A 263 -8.03 -1.95 -3.58
C VAL A 263 -7.57 -3.40 -3.45
N VAL A 264 -6.25 -3.58 -3.51
CA VAL A 264 -5.61 -4.90 -3.52
C VAL A 264 -4.90 -5.12 -2.19
N TYR A 265 -5.66 -5.52 -1.15
CA TYR A 265 -5.09 -5.84 0.16
C TYR A 265 -4.83 -7.33 0.36
N ASN A 266 -5.23 -8.16 -0.60
CA ASN A 266 -5.18 -9.62 -0.48
C ASN A 266 -3.78 -10.20 -0.75
N HIS A 267 -2.91 -9.52 -1.51
CA HIS A 267 -1.55 -9.94 -1.82
C HIS A 267 -0.61 -8.75 -2.01
N THR A 268 0.68 -9.03 -2.20
CA THR A 268 1.72 -8.02 -2.43
C THR A 268 2.65 -8.47 -3.57
N PRO A 269 3.44 -7.55 -4.15
CA PRO A 269 4.38 -7.87 -5.23
C PRO A 269 5.58 -8.73 -4.77
N GLU A 270 5.68 -9.04 -3.48
CA GLU A 270 6.73 -9.92 -2.97
C GLU A 270 6.57 -11.38 -3.43
N GLY A 271 5.41 -11.75 -4.01
CA GLY A 271 5.17 -13.04 -4.67
C GLY A 271 5.37 -14.24 -3.75
N ASP A 272 5.79 -15.38 -4.32
CA ASP A 272 6.07 -16.60 -3.58
C ASP A 272 7.44 -16.55 -2.86
N GLN A 273 7.91 -17.67 -2.31
CA GLN A 273 9.19 -17.78 -1.58
C GLN A 273 10.43 -17.43 -2.41
N ARG A 274 10.30 -17.33 -3.73
CA ARG A 274 11.37 -16.95 -4.68
C ARG A 274 11.30 -15.48 -5.08
N GLY A 275 10.23 -14.81 -4.70
CA GLY A 275 10.00 -13.41 -5.04
C GLY A 275 10.86 -12.43 -4.24
N PRO A 276 10.78 -11.13 -4.56
CA PRO A 276 11.63 -10.11 -3.97
C PRO A 276 11.25 -9.81 -2.52
N THR A 277 12.21 -9.29 -1.75
CA THR A 277 12.02 -8.72 -0.42
C THR A 277 12.04 -7.20 -0.53
N LEU A 278 10.87 -6.56 -0.37
CA LEU A 278 10.66 -5.14 -0.65
C LEU A 278 10.18 -4.35 0.58
N SER A 279 9.36 -4.95 1.42
CA SER A 279 8.74 -4.33 2.59
C SER A 279 8.37 -5.40 3.63
N TRP A 280 7.13 -5.88 3.62
CA TRP A 280 6.49 -6.71 4.65
C TRP A 280 7.26 -8.00 4.96
N ARG A 281 7.80 -8.67 3.94
CA ARG A 281 8.58 -9.90 4.08
C ARG A 281 9.83 -9.69 4.92
N GLY A 282 10.55 -8.60 4.67
CA GLY A 282 11.75 -8.26 5.41
C GLY A 282 11.50 -7.63 6.77
N LEU A 283 10.32 -7.04 6.96
CA LEU A 283 9.90 -6.43 8.23
C LEU A 283 9.43 -7.47 9.24
N ASP A 284 8.47 -8.32 8.83
CA ASP A 284 7.96 -9.43 9.65
C ASP A 284 7.11 -10.40 8.81
N ASN A 285 7.78 -11.33 8.15
CA ASN A 285 7.14 -12.26 7.22
C ASN A 285 5.98 -13.06 7.84
N GLN A 286 6.14 -13.48 9.10
CA GLN A 286 5.13 -14.29 9.81
C GLN A 286 3.89 -13.48 10.20
N ALA A 287 4.05 -12.18 10.42
CA ALA A 287 2.94 -11.32 10.82
C ALA A 287 2.08 -10.89 9.61
N TYR A 288 2.74 -10.62 8.48
CA TYR A 288 2.05 -10.07 7.32
C TYR A 288 1.48 -11.10 6.36
N TYR A 289 1.97 -12.35 6.36
CA TYR A 289 1.57 -13.36 5.38
C TYR A 289 0.99 -14.62 6.01
N HIS A 290 0.07 -15.24 5.28
CA HIS A 290 -0.31 -16.62 5.53
C HIS A 290 0.80 -17.55 5.03
N LEU A 291 1.51 -18.21 5.94
CA LEU A 291 2.52 -19.21 5.61
C LEU A 291 1.91 -20.62 5.60
N SER A 292 2.50 -21.50 4.80
CA SER A 292 2.16 -22.92 4.83
C SER A 292 2.44 -23.49 6.22
N ARG A 293 1.50 -24.24 6.77
CA ARG A 293 1.68 -24.89 8.09
C ARG A 293 2.57 -26.13 8.04
N GLN A 294 2.63 -26.76 6.86
CA GLN A 294 3.48 -27.95 6.67
C GLN A 294 4.95 -27.56 6.53
N ASP A 295 5.20 -26.46 5.82
CA ASP A 295 6.53 -25.91 5.62
C ASP A 295 6.47 -24.38 5.55
N PRO A 296 6.76 -23.66 6.65
CA PRO A 296 6.71 -22.19 6.69
C PRO A 296 7.64 -21.46 5.73
N ALA A 297 8.52 -22.17 5.03
CA ALA A 297 9.31 -21.60 3.94
C ALA A 297 8.44 -21.14 2.77
N TYR A 298 7.22 -21.68 2.65
CA TYR A 298 6.27 -21.41 1.57
C TYR A 298 5.07 -20.60 2.07
N TYR A 299 4.43 -19.90 1.14
CA TYR A 299 3.23 -19.11 1.40
C TYR A 299 1.96 -19.92 1.08
N ALA A 300 0.90 -19.67 1.85
CA ALA A 300 -0.43 -20.03 1.41
C ALA A 300 -0.85 -19.09 0.28
N ASN A 301 -1.26 -19.64 -0.86
CA ASN A 301 -1.57 -18.87 -2.06
C ASN A 301 -3.05 -19.00 -2.42
N TYR A 302 -3.89 -18.16 -1.80
CA TYR A 302 -5.33 -18.07 -2.11
C TYR A 302 -5.62 -17.12 -3.27
N THR A 303 -4.63 -16.31 -3.66
CA THR A 303 -4.76 -15.24 -4.65
C THR A 303 -4.38 -15.68 -6.06
N GLY A 304 -3.59 -16.74 -6.19
CA GLY A 304 -2.98 -17.13 -7.46
C GLY A 304 -1.69 -16.37 -7.80
N THR A 305 -1.31 -15.35 -7.00
CA THR A 305 -0.16 -14.46 -7.26
C THR A 305 1.12 -14.87 -6.52
N GLY A 306 1.04 -15.85 -5.62
CA GLY A 306 2.20 -16.38 -4.90
C GLY A 306 2.13 -16.21 -3.39
N ASN A 307 1.47 -15.17 -2.87
CA ASN A 307 1.26 -14.97 -1.44
C ASN A 307 -0.17 -14.55 -1.12
N SER A 308 -0.51 -14.57 0.16
CA SER A 308 -1.76 -14.02 0.68
C SER A 308 -1.47 -13.27 1.97
N VAL A 309 -1.91 -12.02 2.04
CA VAL A 309 -1.79 -11.18 3.23
C VAL A 309 -2.67 -11.73 4.35
N ASN A 310 -2.12 -11.81 5.56
CA ASN A 310 -2.82 -12.35 6.72
C ASN A 310 -3.64 -11.28 7.44
N ALA A 311 -4.81 -10.95 6.91
CA ALA A 311 -5.75 -10.01 7.53
C ALA A 311 -6.33 -10.50 8.88
N SER A 312 -6.02 -11.73 9.31
CA SER A 312 -6.34 -12.22 10.65
C SER A 312 -5.29 -11.82 11.69
N ASN A 313 -4.09 -11.43 11.28
CA ASN A 313 -3.07 -10.91 12.18
C ASN A 313 -3.38 -9.44 12.48
N TYR A 314 -3.31 -9.07 13.77
CA TYR A 314 -3.69 -7.73 14.23
C TYR A 314 -2.91 -6.60 13.54
N VAL A 315 -1.62 -6.79 13.22
CA VAL A 315 -0.81 -5.72 12.60
C VAL A 315 -1.12 -5.56 11.11
N ALA A 316 -1.34 -6.66 10.38
CA ALA A 316 -1.76 -6.58 8.98
C ALA A 316 -3.18 -5.99 8.88
N LEU A 317 -4.09 -6.41 9.76
CA LEU A 317 -5.43 -5.84 9.87
C LEU A 317 -5.38 -4.34 10.20
N GLN A 318 -4.57 -3.94 11.18
CA GLN A 318 -4.38 -2.54 11.54
C GLN A 318 -3.91 -1.71 10.35
N MET A 319 -2.89 -2.17 9.63
CA MET A 319 -2.37 -1.49 8.44
C MET A 319 -3.46 -1.31 7.37
N ILE A 320 -4.25 -2.35 7.10
CA ILE A 320 -5.37 -2.28 6.13
C ILE A 320 -6.40 -1.25 6.60
N MET A 321 -6.82 -1.31 7.86
CA MET A 321 -7.81 -0.38 8.41
C MET A 321 -7.30 1.07 8.43
N ASP A 322 -6.02 1.28 8.75
CA ASP A 322 -5.41 2.61 8.73
C ASP A 322 -5.30 3.15 7.29
N SER A 323 -5.04 2.28 6.31
CA SER A 323 -5.07 2.65 4.88
C SER A 323 -6.49 3.04 4.44
N LEU A 324 -7.52 2.27 4.79
CA LEU A 324 -8.90 2.62 4.47
C LEU A 324 -9.30 3.97 5.09
N ARG A 325 -8.96 4.21 6.37
CA ARG A 325 -9.21 5.50 7.03
C ARG A 325 -8.50 6.65 6.34
N TYR A 326 -7.22 6.45 5.95
CA TYR A 326 -6.45 7.46 5.23
C TYR A 326 -7.12 7.85 3.90
N TRP A 327 -7.51 6.88 3.09
CA TRP A 327 -8.18 7.14 1.82
C TRP A 327 -9.54 7.83 2.00
N VAL A 328 -10.27 7.50 3.08
CA VAL A 328 -11.55 8.16 3.38
C VAL A 328 -11.35 9.55 3.97
N GLN A 329 -10.49 9.72 4.97
CA GLN A 329 -10.43 10.95 5.76
C GLN A 329 -9.51 12.02 5.16
N GLU A 330 -8.42 11.59 4.49
CA GLU A 330 -7.43 12.51 3.93
C GLU A 330 -7.49 12.62 2.40
N MET A 331 -7.98 11.59 1.71
CA MET A 331 -8.10 11.56 0.25
C MET A 331 -9.56 11.68 -0.23
N HIS A 332 -10.53 11.72 0.69
CA HIS A 332 -11.96 11.93 0.50
C HIS A 332 -12.68 10.93 -0.41
N VAL A 333 -12.17 9.71 -0.58
CA VAL A 333 -12.85 8.68 -1.40
C VAL A 333 -14.18 8.24 -0.79
N ASP A 334 -15.13 7.84 -1.63
CA ASP A 334 -16.53 7.52 -1.28
C ASP A 334 -16.80 6.03 -1.15
N GLY A 335 -15.84 5.19 -1.57
CA GLY A 335 -16.02 3.76 -1.53
C GLY A 335 -14.77 2.96 -1.85
N PHE A 336 -14.90 1.65 -1.62
CA PHE A 336 -13.89 0.66 -1.98
C PHE A 336 -14.55 -0.55 -2.63
N ARG A 337 -13.92 -1.05 -3.68
CA ARG A 337 -14.11 -2.39 -4.22
C ARG A 337 -12.91 -3.23 -3.79
N PHE A 338 -13.14 -4.30 -3.08
CA PHE A 338 -12.08 -5.17 -2.56
C PHE A 338 -11.82 -6.29 -3.56
N ASP A 339 -10.65 -6.24 -4.20
CA ASP A 339 -10.12 -7.32 -5.03
C ASP A 339 -9.99 -8.60 -4.20
N LEU A 340 -10.47 -9.74 -4.73
CA LEU A 340 -10.47 -11.04 -4.07
C LEU A 340 -10.87 -10.97 -2.58
N ALA A 341 -11.98 -10.32 -2.26
CA ALA A 341 -12.41 -10.02 -0.89
C ALA A 341 -12.50 -11.27 0.01
N SER A 342 -12.74 -12.46 -0.57
CA SER A 342 -12.76 -13.73 0.16
C SER A 342 -11.42 -14.04 0.85
N VAL A 343 -10.29 -13.59 0.29
CA VAL A 343 -8.96 -13.80 0.89
C VAL A 343 -8.85 -13.09 2.23
N LEU A 344 -9.43 -11.90 2.37
CA LEU A 344 -9.42 -11.12 3.62
C LEU A 344 -10.22 -11.76 4.74
N GLY A 345 -11.08 -12.72 4.38
CA GLY A 345 -11.83 -13.57 5.31
C GLY A 345 -11.16 -14.90 5.68
N ARG A 346 -9.93 -15.15 5.20
CA ARG A 346 -9.22 -16.38 5.51
C ARG A 346 -8.61 -16.33 6.92
N VAL A 347 -9.01 -17.28 7.76
CA VAL A 347 -8.58 -17.38 9.17
C VAL A 347 -7.88 -18.72 9.38
N ALA A 348 -6.67 -18.67 9.93
CA ALA A 348 -5.95 -19.87 10.31
C ALA A 348 -6.60 -20.53 11.53
N LEU A 349 -7.12 -21.75 11.39
CA LEU A 349 -7.72 -22.48 12.50
C LEU A 349 -6.66 -23.18 13.35
N PRO A 350 -6.72 -23.08 14.69
CA PRO A 350 -5.89 -23.90 15.56
C PRO A 350 -6.05 -25.39 15.24
N ASN A 351 -4.95 -26.11 15.18
CA ASN A 351 -4.92 -27.57 14.94
C ASN A 351 -5.46 -28.07 13.57
N SER A 352 -5.59 -27.19 12.59
CA SER A 352 -5.91 -27.55 11.20
C SER A 352 -4.68 -27.50 10.33
N ASN A 353 -4.54 -28.39 9.37
CA ASN A 353 -3.51 -28.30 8.32
C ASN A 353 -3.89 -27.27 7.23
N ASP A 354 -5.12 -26.78 7.25
CA ASP A 354 -5.56 -25.70 6.38
C ASP A 354 -4.96 -24.38 6.88
N PRO A 355 -4.12 -23.71 6.11
CA PRO A 355 -3.51 -22.45 6.52
C PRO A 355 -4.52 -21.30 6.64
N GLY A 356 -5.72 -21.40 6.04
CA GLY A 356 -6.77 -20.39 6.19
C GLY A 356 -8.11 -20.84 5.62
N ARG A 357 -9.07 -21.15 6.50
CA ARG A 357 -10.46 -21.34 6.13
C ARG A 357 -11.18 -20.00 5.98
N PHE A 358 -12.06 -19.88 5.00
CA PHE A 358 -12.95 -18.71 4.91
C PHE A 358 -13.91 -18.67 6.12
N ASP A 359 -13.99 -17.49 6.74
CA ASP A 359 -14.91 -17.19 7.83
C ASP A 359 -15.57 -15.82 7.57
N ARG A 360 -16.89 -15.79 7.37
CA ARG A 360 -17.64 -14.54 7.21
C ARG A 360 -17.62 -13.64 8.44
N TYR A 361 -17.17 -14.13 9.58
CA TYR A 361 -16.94 -13.39 10.83
C TYR A 361 -15.45 -13.09 11.08
N ALA A 362 -14.61 -13.24 10.05
CA ALA A 362 -13.20 -12.92 10.16
C ALA A 362 -12.96 -11.50 10.71
N PRO A 363 -11.83 -11.26 11.39
CA PRO A 363 -11.52 -9.97 12.01
C PRO A 363 -11.65 -8.78 11.05
N PHE A 364 -11.26 -8.93 9.79
CA PHE A 364 -11.39 -7.89 8.78
C PHE A 364 -12.84 -7.43 8.59
N PHE A 365 -13.78 -8.36 8.38
CA PHE A 365 -15.18 -7.99 8.15
C PHE A 365 -15.82 -7.36 9.40
N GLN A 366 -15.41 -7.79 10.60
CA GLN A 366 -15.88 -7.18 11.84
C GLN A 366 -15.32 -5.76 11.99
N ALA A 367 -14.02 -5.56 11.73
CA ALA A 367 -13.38 -4.25 11.83
C ALA A 367 -14.01 -3.24 10.85
N VAL A 368 -14.19 -3.63 9.59
CA VAL A 368 -14.79 -2.75 8.56
C VAL A 368 -16.23 -2.34 8.92
N ARG A 369 -17.03 -3.26 9.46
CA ARG A 369 -18.44 -2.98 9.80
C ARG A 369 -18.62 -2.04 10.98
N GLN A 370 -17.67 -2.03 11.93
CA GLN A 370 -17.78 -1.25 13.16
C GLN A 370 -17.03 0.10 13.09
N ASP A 371 -16.22 0.33 12.06
CA ASP A 371 -15.38 1.52 11.98
C ASP A 371 -16.19 2.77 11.64
N PRO A 372 -16.22 3.80 12.52
CA PRO A 372 -16.99 5.01 12.27
C PRO A 372 -16.54 5.78 11.02
N ALA A 373 -15.25 5.69 10.63
CA ALA A 373 -14.75 6.37 9.44
C ALA A 373 -15.30 5.75 8.15
N LEU A 374 -15.72 4.49 8.21
CA LEU A 374 -16.28 3.75 7.08
C LEU A 374 -17.83 3.75 7.07
N ALA A 375 -18.47 4.32 8.10
CA ALA A 375 -19.92 4.46 8.14
C ALA A 375 -20.40 5.36 6.98
N GLY A 376 -21.23 4.84 6.12
CA GLY A 376 -21.72 5.56 4.93
C GLY A 376 -20.82 5.50 3.70
N ILE A 377 -19.68 4.80 3.77
CA ILE A 377 -18.80 4.53 2.62
C ILE A 377 -19.32 3.32 1.85
N LYS A 378 -19.31 3.37 0.52
CA LYS A 378 -19.67 2.23 -0.33
C LYS A 378 -18.63 1.13 -0.23
N LEU A 379 -19.05 -0.07 0.13
CA LEU A 379 -18.18 -1.25 0.24
C LEU A 379 -18.67 -2.31 -0.73
N ILE A 380 -17.85 -2.65 -1.70
CA ILE A 380 -18.13 -3.62 -2.76
C ILE A 380 -17.11 -4.75 -2.64
N ALA A 381 -17.57 -5.98 -2.66
CA ALA A 381 -16.70 -7.14 -2.59
C ALA A 381 -16.65 -7.85 -3.94
N GLU A 382 -15.45 -8.17 -4.40
CA GLU A 382 -15.27 -9.24 -5.36
C GLU A 382 -15.32 -10.58 -4.59
N PRO A 383 -16.37 -11.41 -4.76
CA PRO A 383 -16.72 -12.43 -3.76
C PRO A 383 -16.03 -13.78 -3.98
N TRP A 384 -14.90 -13.85 -4.69
CA TRP A 384 -14.19 -15.09 -4.96
C TRP A 384 -12.69 -15.00 -4.62
N ASP A 385 -11.99 -16.12 -4.68
CA ASP A 385 -10.54 -16.24 -4.64
C ASP A 385 -10.07 -17.46 -5.48
N ALA A 386 -8.77 -17.65 -5.65
CA ALA A 386 -8.20 -18.73 -6.45
C ALA A 386 -8.23 -20.11 -5.73
N ALA A 387 -8.63 -20.14 -4.46
CA ALA A 387 -8.82 -21.38 -3.70
C ALA A 387 -10.28 -21.81 -3.71
N GLY A 388 -10.57 -23.01 -3.20
CA GLY A 388 -11.93 -23.47 -3.01
C GLY A 388 -12.67 -22.70 -1.91
N GLY A 389 -13.97 -22.43 -2.08
CA GLY A 389 -14.82 -21.81 -1.06
C GLY A 389 -15.03 -20.32 -1.19
N GLY A 390 -14.85 -19.74 -2.38
CA GLY A 390 -15.31 -18.40 -2.71
C GLY A 390 -16.84 -18.28 -2.77
N TYR A 391 -17.37 -17.08 -3.04
CA TYR A 391 -18.81 -16.77 -3.11
C TYR A 391 -19.60 -17.02 -1.80
N GLN A 392 -18.94 -16.82 -0.66
CA GLN A 392 -19.55 -16.99 0.67
C GLN A 392 -19.73 -15.66 1.43
N LEU A 393 -19.43 -14.52 0.79
CA LEU A 393 -19.58 -13.18 1.34
C LEU A 393 -21.04 -12.73 1.39
#